data_5eb6120f223dcfbd7f4598f93bed2833
#
_entry.id   5eb6120f223dcfbd7f4598f93bed2833
#
_cell.length_a   1.000
_cell.length_b   1.000
_cell.length_c   1.000
_cell.angle_alpha   90.00
_cell.angle_beta   90.00
_cell.angle_gamma   90.00
#
_symmetry.space_group_name_H-M   'P 1'
#
loop_
_entity.id
_entity.type
_entity.pdbx_description
1 polymer ?
#
loop_
_entity_poly.entity_id
_entity_poly.type
_entity_poly.pdbx_seq_one_letter_code
_entity_poly.pdbx_strand_id
1 'polypeptide(L)'
;MIRILHTADWHLGQTFFGYDRTGEHEVFLNWLAEEIRQKEIDALIIAGDVFDVSNPSAASQSMYYQFIYRVTVENPNLQIVI
;
A
#
# COMPACT_ATOMS: atom_id res chain seq x y z
N MET A 1 -10.43 19.11 10.58
CA MET A 1 -9.06 19.19 10.02
C MET A 1 -8.85 18.04 9.05
N ILE A 2 -8.31 18.33 7.87
CA ILE A 2 -8.03 17.30 6.87
C ILE A 2 -6.66 16.69 7.14
N ARG A 3 -6.61 15.35 7.21
CA ARG A 3 -5.38 14.62 7.43
C ARG A 3 -5.02 13.85 6.16
N ILE A 4 -3.82 14.13 5.64
CA ILE A 4 -3.34 13.52 4.40
C ILE A 4 -2.11 12.69 4.71
N LEU A 5 -2.11 11.44 4.23
CA LEU A 5 -0.94 10.58 4.31
C LEU A 5 -0.36 10.41 2.91
N HIS A 6 0.90 10.74 2.73
CA HIS A 6 1.61 10.60 1.46
C HIS A 6 2.63 9.48 1.57
N THR A 7 2.62 8.59 0.60
CA THR A 7 3.60 7.51 0.50
C THR A 7 4.03 7.35 -0.95
N ALA A 8 5.22 6.77 -1.16
CA ALA A 8 5.80 6.72 -2.49
C ALA A 8 6.71 5.51 -2.66
N ASP A 9 6.83 5.06 -3.92
CA ASP A 9 7.84 4.09 -4.36
C ASP A 9 7.83 2.79 -3.58
N TRP A 10 6.67 2.15 -3.52
CA TRP A 10 6.51 0.89 -2.79
C TRP A 10 7.33 -0.26 -3.38
N HIS A 11 7.45 -0.33 -4.72
CA HIS A 11 8.19 -1.38 -5.42
C HIS A 11 7.80 -2.79 -4.99
N LEU A 12 6.50 -3.06 -4.92
CA LEU A 12 5.99 -4.37 -4.53
C LEU A 12 6.51 -5.45 -5.48
N GLY A 13 6.98 -6.56 -4.92
CA GLY A 13 7.57 -7.63 -5.70
C GLY A 13 9.08 -7.53 -5.87
N GLN A 14 9.70 -6.46 -5.33
CA GLN A 14 11.14 -6.30 -5.40
C GLN A 14 11.87 -7.43 -4.67
N THR A 15 12.97 -7.90 -5.27
CA THR A 15 13.85 -8.87 -4.63
C THR A 15 15.19 -8.22 -4.33
N PHE A 16 15.92 -8.80 -3.37
CA PHE A 16 17.25 -8.31 -2.98
C PHE A 16 18.20 -9.52 -2.93
N PHE A 17 19.17 -9.56 -3.83
CA PHE A 17 20.08 -10.70 -3.98
C PHE A 17 19.34 -12.03 -4.11
N GLY A 18 18.22 -12.03 -4.85
CA GLY A 18 17.42 -13.24 -5.03
C GLY A 18 16.45 -13.54 -3.89
N TYR A 19 16.44 -12.76 -2.83
CA TYR A 19 15.49 -12.94 -1.73
C TYR A 19 14.18 -12.23 -2.04
N ASP A 20 13.09 -12.96 -1.87
CA ASP A 20 11.74 -12.41 -2.01
C ASP A 20 11.42 -11.56 -0.78
N ARG A 21 11.00 -10.31 -1.02
CA ARG A 21 10.68 -9.36 0.04
C ARG A 21 9.18 -9.29 0.32
N THR A 22 8.42 -10.29 -0.11
CA THR A 22 6.96 -10.30 0.06
C THR A 22 6.56 -10.13 1.53
N GLY A 23 7.24 -10.85 2.44
CA GLY A 23 6.95 -10.73 3.87
C GLY A 23 7.17 -9.34 4.42
N GLU A 24 8.23 -8.65 3.98
CA GLU A 24 8.49 -7.27 4.36
C GLU A 24 7.42 -6.33 3.83
N HIS A 25 6.99 -6.54 2.59
CA HIS A 25 5.93 -5.72 1.99
C HIS A 25 4.61 -5.91 2.71
N GLU A 26 4.27 -7.14 3.12
CA GLU A 26 3.06 -7.41 3.88
C GLU A 26 3.08 -6.69 5.23
N VAL A 27 4.21 -6.72 5.94
CA VAL A 27 4.38 -6.02 7.20
C VAL A 27 4.18 -4.51 7.01
N PHE A 28 4.79 -3.95 5.96
CA PHE A 28 4.65 -2.53 5.64
C PHE A 28 3.19 -2.16 5.37
N LEU A 29 2.49 -2.94 4.54
CA LEU A 29 1.11 -2.64 4.18
C LEU A 29 0.17 -2.78 5.38
N ASN A 30 0.40 -3.76 6.25
CA ASN A 30 -0.37 -3.90 7.48
C ASN A 30 -0.15 -2.71 8.40
N TRP A 31 1.09 -2.28 8.56
CA TRP A 31 1.41 -1.10 9.36
C TRP A 31 0.70 0.14 8.79
N LEU A 32 0.76 0.32 7.48
CA LEU A 32 0.16 1.47 6.81
C LEU A 32 -1.36 1.49 6.99
N ALA A 33 -2.02 0.34 6.86
CA ALA A 33 -3.45 0.23 7.06
C ALA A 33 -3.84 0.60 8.50
N GLU A 34 -3.06 0.16 9.49
CA GLU A 34 -3.31 0.52 10.88
C GLU A 34 -3.13 2.01 11.14
N GLU A 35 -2.10 2.62 10.54
CA GLU A 35 -1.88 4.06 10.66
C GLU A 35 -3.05 4.87 10.09
N ILE A 36 -3.56 4.44 8.94
CA ILE A 36 -4.71 5.10 8.31
C ILE A 36 -5.92 5.05 9.23
N ARG A 37 -6.18 3.89 9.81
CA ARG A 37 -7.34 3.69 10.70
C ARG A 37 -7.18 4.48 12.00
N GLN A 38 -6.03 4.35 12.67
CA GLN A 38 -5.81 4.94 13.98
C GLN A 38 -5.77 6.47 13.94
N LYS A 39 -5.21 7.02 12.87
CA LYS A 39 -5.05 8.47 12.73
C LYS A 39 -6.18 9.12 11.96
N GLU A 40 -7.19 8.36 11.58
CA GLU A 40 -8.37 8.86 10.87
C GLU A 40 -7.97 9.69 9.66
N ILE A 41 -7.18 9.08 8.76
CA ILE A 41 -6.66 9.75 7.56
C ILE A 41 -7.81 10.00 6.58
N ASP A 42 -7.89 11.21 6.04
CA ASP A 42 -8.92 11.57 5.08
C ASP A 42 -8.53 11.28 3.64
N ALA A 43 -7.25 11.40 3.32
CA ALA A 43 -6.76 11.16 1.97
C ALA A 43 -5.42 10.42 2.02
N LEU A 44 -5.31 9.38 1.17
CA LEU A 44 -4.07 8.63 0.98
C LEU A 44 -3.56 8.91 -0.42
N ILE A 45 -2.34 9.44 -0.53
CA ILE A 45 -1.70 9.72 -1.80
C ILE A 45 -0.56 8.73 -1.99
N ILE A 46 -0.65 7.93 -3.06
CA ILE A 46 0.39 6.96 -3.41
C ILE A 46 1.07 7.48 -4.68
N ALA A 47 2.33 7.90 -4.55
CA ALA A 47 3.10 8.44 -5.65
C ALA A 47 4.21 7.47 -6.05
N GLY A 48 4.64 7.53 -7.32
CA GLY A 48 5.73 6.69 -7.80
C GLY A 48 5.29 5.28 -8.14
N ASP A 49 6.26 4.35 -8.13
CA ASP A 49 6.04 2.99 -8.58
C ASP A 49 5.47 2.12 -7.46
N VAL A 50 4.22 1.68 -7.63
CA VAL A 50 3.60 0.72 -6.71
C VAL A 50 4.24 -0.66 -6.87
N PHE A 51 4.48 -1.08 -8.10
CA PHE A 51 5.11 -2.37 -8.41
C PHE A 51 6.53 -2.15 -8.91
N ASP A 52 7.41 -3.11 -8.59
CA ASP A 52 8.82 -3.02 -8.97
C ASP A 52 9.03 -3.19 -10.49
N VAL A 53 8.14 -3.92 -11.15
CA VAL A 53 8.23 -4.18 -12.60
C VAL A 53 6.91 -3.85 -13.28
N SER A 54 6.95 -3.65 -14.62
CA SER A 54 5.75 -3.31 -15.37
C SER A 54 4.77 -4.48 -15.47
N ASN A 55 5.23 -5.74 -15.33
CA ASN A 55 4.38 -6.93 -15.31
C ASN A 55 4.52 -7.60 -13.94
N PRO A 56 3.87 -7.07 -12.90
CA PRO A 56 3.99 -7.64 -11.56
C PRO A 56 3.37 -9.02 -11.47
N SER A 57 3.90 -9.84 -10.53
CA SER A 57 3.36 -11.17 -10.29
C SER A 57 1.92 -11.11 -9.77
N ALA A 58 1.19 -12.22 -9.90
CA ALA A 58 -0.15 -12.31 -9.35
C ALA A 58 -0.13 -12.09 -7.84
N ALA A 59 0.90 -12.56 -7.14
CA ALA A 59 1.04 -12.37 -5.71
C ALA A 59 1.18 -10.89 -5.34
N SER A 60 2.00 -10.13 -6.10
CA SER A 60 2.18 -8.70 -5.86
C SER A 60 0.90 -7.93 -6.11
N GLN A 61 0.19 -8.24 -7.20
CA GLN A 61 -1.08 -7.60 -7.51
C GLN A 61 -2.12 -7.90 -6.45
N SER A 62 -2.21 -9.15 -6.01
CA SER A 62 -3.16 -9.56 -4.97
C SER A 62 -2.90 -8.80 -3.66
N MET A 63 -1.64 -8.67 -3.28
CA MET A 63 -1.25 -7.95 -2.07
C MET A 63 -1.71 -6.48 -2.13
N TYR A 64 -1.50 -5.84 -3.27
CA TYR A 64 -1.90 -4.45 -3.47
C TYR A 64 -3.42 -4.30 -3.40
N TYR A 65 -4.16 -5.13 -4.14
CA TYR A 65 -5.62 -5.01 -4.18
C TYR A 65 -6.26 -5.36 -2.84
N GLN A 66 -5.70 -6.31 -2.11
CA GLN A 66 -6.17 -6.63 -0.77
C GLN A 66 -5.98 -5.46 0.19
N PHE A 67 -4.85 -4.76 0.08
CA PHE A 67 -4.61 -3.55 0.87
C PHE A 67 -5.64 -2.47 0.56
N ILE A 68 -5.86 -2.18 -0.73
CA ILE A 68 -6.83 -1.16 -1.14
C ILE A 68 -8.23 -1.52 -0.65
N TYR A 69 -8.62 -2.79 -0.79
CA TYR A 69 -9.92 -3.24 -0.29
C TYR A 69 -10.05 -3.03 1.22
N ARG A 70 -9.04 -3.44 1.97
CA ARG A 70 -9.04 -3.32 3.41
C ARG A 70 -9.22 -1.87 3.87
N VAL A 71 -8.42 -0.96 3.32
CA VAL A 71 -8.47 0.44 3.78
C VAL A 71 -9.76 1.13 3.37
N THR A 72 -10.36 0.76 2.24
CA THR A 72 -11.64 1.34 1.84
C THR A 72 -12.80 0.83 2.68
N VAL A 73 -12.77 -0.43 3.09
CA VAL A 73 -13.79 -0.99 3.97
C VAL A 73 -13.69 -0.42 5.38
N GLU A 74 -12.48 -0.34 5.92
CA GLU A 74 -12.24 0.19 7.26
C GLU A 74 -12.44 1.71 7.36
N ASN A 75 -12.29 2.42 6.24
CA ASN A 75 -12.36 3.87 6.21
C ASN A 75 -13.24 4.34 5.06
N PRO A 76 -14.58 4.29 5.22
CA PRO A 76 -15.49 4.53 4.08
C PRO A 76 -15.37 5.91 3.43
N ASN A 77 -14.87 6.90 4.16
CA ASN A 77 -14.71 8.25 3.64
C ASN A 77 -13.31 8.57 3.12
N LEU A 78 -12.43 7.57 3.11
CA LEU A 78 -11.06 7.74 2.66
C LEU A 78 -11.01 8.00 1.15
N GLN A 79 -10.28 9.04 0.75
CA GLN A 79 -9.99 9.32 -0.65
C GLN A 79 -8.61 8.76 -0.98
N ILE A 80 -8.49 8.04 -2.10
CA ILE A 80 -7.22 7.48 -2.53
C ILE A 80 -6.84 8.10 -3.87
N VAL A 81 -5.65 8.67 -3.94
CA VAL A 81 -5.09 9.26 -5.15
C VAL A 81 -3.81 8.50 -5.50
N ILE A 82 -3.75 7.99 -6.74
CA ILE A 82 -2.62 7.21 -7.22
C ILE A 82 -1.95 7.92 -8.39
#